data_d8f56893b7321288e0ba147dfcee4fec
#
_entry.id   d8f56893b7321288e0ba147dfcee4fec
#
_cell.length_a   1.000
_cell.length_b   1.000
_cell.length_c   1.000
_cell.angle_alpha   90.00
_cell.angle_beta   90.00
_cell.angle_gamma   90.00
#
_symmetry.space_group_name_H-M   'P 1'
#
loop_
_entity.id
_entity.type
_entity.pdbx_description
1 polymer ?
#
loop_
_entity_poly.entity_id
_entity_poly.type
_entity_poly.pdbx_seq_one_letter_code
_entity_poly.pdbx_strand_id
1 'polypeptide(L)'
;ETGVVIDELIYGLITNYLCKLHGITKKVERAKNKMTKQILIEDDRNRRKMNSNKPYKSFLLPLVSAVKVRMGYTKDYIANEGYYEFFDDIKRLNIIRNSDALLAGCYSGNIDTKKINKKELDWINAD
;
A
#
# COMPACT_ATOMS: atom_id res chain seq x y z
N GLU A 1 18.64 33.67 9.95
CA GLU A 1 17.73 32.57 9.58
C GLU A 1 18.15 32.04 8.23
N THR A 2 18.87 30.91 8.21
CA THR A 2 19.20 30.19 6.97
C THR A 2 17.98 29.40 6.54
N GLY A 3 17.09 30.03 5.77
CA GLY A 3 15.94 29.34 5.19
C GLY A 3 16.41 28.27 4.22
N VAL A 4 16.03 27.02 4.45
CA VAL A 4 16.27 25.94 3.47
C VAL A 4 15.40 26.19 2.26
N VAL A 5 16.02 26.48 1.11
CA VAL A 5 15.32 26.62 -0.17
C VAL A 5 15.10 25.23 -0.75
N ILE A 6 13.84 24.83 -0.88
CA ILE A 6 13.48 23.56 -1.51
C ILE A 6 13.41 23.78 -3.02
N ASP A 7 14.44 23.37 -3.73
CA ASP A 7 14.47 23.34 -5.20
C ASP A 7 13.78 22.06 -5.74
N GLU A 8 13.68 21.95 -7.07
CA GLU A 8 13.02 20.81 -7.74
C GLU A 8 13.71 19.49 -7.44
N LEU A 9 15.04 19.49 -7.28
CA LEU A 9 15.83 18.30 -6.98
C LEU A 9 15.54 17.81 -5.54
N ILE A 10 15.58 18.72 -4.57
CA ILE A 10 15.29 18.43 -3.16
C ILE A 10 13.84 17.96 -3.01
N TYR A 11 12.88 18.63 -3.68
CA TYR A 11 11.49 18.20 -3.72
C TYR A 11 11.34 16.77 -4.27
N GLY A 12 12.06 16.46 -5.36
CA GLY A 12 12.07 15.13 -5.96
C GLY A 12 12.60 14.06 -5.01
N LEU A 13 13.70 14.34 -4.29
CA LEU A 13 14.29 13.45 -3.30
C LEU A 13 13.33 13.19 -2.13
N ILE A 14 12.75 14.25 -1.54
CA ILE A 14 11.78 14.16 -0.45
C ILE A 14 10.57 13.32 -0.89
N THR A 15 10.02 13.62 -2.06
CA THR A 15 8.85 12.90 -2.59
C THR A 15 9.15 11.42 -2.82
N ASN A 16 10.33 11.09 -3.35
CA ASN A 16 10.74 9.71 -3.56
C ASN A 16 10.94 8.96 -2.24
N TYR A 17 11.54 9.64 -1.26
CA TYR A 17 11.70 9.08 0.08
C TYR A 17 10.34 8.79 0.73
N LEU A 18 9.43 9.76 0.72
CA LEU A 18 8.08 9.59 1.26
C LEU A 18 7.31 8.47 0.55
N CYS A 19 7.41 8.39 -0.79
CA CYS A 19 6.77 7.30 -1.53
C CYS A 19 7.31 5.93 -1.11
N LYS A 20 8.62 5.78 -0.92
CA LYS A 20 9.22 4.54 -0.42
C LYS A 20 8.77 4.21 1.00
N LEU A 21 8.81 5.21 1.89
CA LEU A 21 8.39 5.05 3.28
C LEU A 21 6.94 4.58 3.40
N HIS A 22 6.05 5.10 2.55
CA HIS A 22 4.63 4.79 2.56
C HIS A 22 4.22 3.64 1.62
N GLY A 23 5.17 2.98 0.95
CA GLY A 23 4.87 1.93 -0.03
C GLY A 23 4.02 2.43 -1.22
N ILE A 24 4.09 3.74 -1.52
CA ILE A 24 3.32 4.36 -2.59
C ILE A 24 4.07 4.23 -3.91
N THR A 25 3.50 3.50 -4.86
CA THR A 25 3.99 3.49 -6.25
C THR A 25 3.38 4.65 -7.03
N LYS A 26 4.24 5.52 -7.56
CA LYS A 26 3.79 6.64 -8.41
C LYS A 26 3.14 6.11 -9.67
N LYS A 27 1.84 6.32 -9.82
CA LYS A 27 1.13 6.02 -11.05
C LYS A 27 1.36 7.13 -12.06
N VAL A 28 2.21 6.89 -13.05
CA VAL A 28 2.45 7.87 -14.12
C VAL A 28 1.46 7.60 -15.24
N GLU A 29 0.38 8.35 -15.27
CA GLU A 29 -0.58 8.32 -16.37
C GLU A 29 -0.08 9.22 -17.49
N ARG A 30 0.29 8.62 -18.63
CA ARG A 30 0.70 9.37 -19.82
C ARG A 30 -0.47 9.47 -20.80
N ALA A 31 -0.97 10.70 -20.98
CA ALA A 31 -2.00 10.94 -21.98
C ALA A 31 -1.41 10.83 -23.40
N LYS A 32 -2.06 10.04 -24.27
CA LYS A 32 -1.63 9.86 -25.67
C LYS A 32 -1.78 11.12 -26.52
N ASN A 33 -2.72 11.99 -26.19
CA ASN A 33 -3.01 13.22 -26.93
C ASN A 33 -3.56 14.32 -25.99
N LYS A 34 -3.70 15.54 -26.54
CA LYS A 34 -4.18 16.72 -25.80
C LYS A 34 -5.61 16.52 -25.24
N MET A 35 -6.47 15.87 -26.00
CA MET A 35 -7.87 15.62 -25.62
C MET A 35 -7.93 14.64 -24.43
N THR A 36 -7.18 13.54 -24.47
CA THR A 36 -7.09 12.59 -23.36
C THR A 36 -6.54 13.26 -22.10
N LYS A 37 -5.55 14.18 -22.25
CA LYS A 37 -5.02 14.95 -21.11
C LYS A 37 -6.09 15.81 -20.45
N GLN A 38 -6.93 16.48 -21.25
CA GLN A 38 -8.02 17.31 -20.73
C GLN A 38 -9.05 16.47 -19.99
N ILE A 39 -9.45 15.32 -20.54
CA ILE A 39 -10.40 14.40 -19.90
C ILE A 39 -9.86 13.90 -18.55
N LEU A 40 -8.58 13.51 -18.48
CA LEU A 40 -7.96 13.06 -17.22
C LEU A 40 -7.92 14.18 -16.17
N ILE A 41 -7.64 15.42 -16.57
CA ILE A 41 -7.64 16.58 -15.67
C ILE A 41 -9.06 16.88 -15.16
N GLU A 42 -10.07 16.83 -16.03
CA GLU A 42 -11.47 17.03 -15.63
C GLU A 42 -11.97 15.93 -14.70
N ASP A 43 -11.65 14.68 -14.98
CA ASP A 43 -12.00 13.55 -14.13
C ASP A 43 -11.37 13.70 -12.73
N ASP A 44 -10.09 14.06 -12.65
CA ASP A 44 -9.42 14.32 -11.36
C ASP A 44 -10.07 15.48 -10.60
N ARG A 45 -10.41 16.58 -11.28
CA ARG A 45 -11.13 17.72 -10.67
C ARG A 45 -12.50 17.31 -10.14
N ASN A 46 -13.27 16.55 -10.90
CA ASN A 46 -14.58 16.07 -10.52
C ASN A 46 -14.48 15.12 -9.31
N ARG A 47 -13.51 14.20 -9.32
CA ARG A 47 -13.23 13.29 -8.22
C ARG A 47 -12.87 14.04 -6.94
N ARG A 48 -12.06 15.08 -7.02
CA ARG A 48 -11.72 15.94 -5.87
C ARG A 48 -12.95 16.68 -5.33
N LYS A 49 -13.80 17.24 -6.21
CA LYS A 49 -15.06 17.88 -5.81
C LYS A 49 -16.00 16.90 -5.10
N MET A 50 -16.17 15.69 -5.64
CA MET A 50 -17.02 14.65 -5.03
C MET A 50 -16.50 14.19 -3.67
N ASN A 51 -15.20 14.24 -3.44
CA ASN A 51 -14.56 13.82 -2.19
C ASN A 51 -14.42 14.94 -1.15
N SER A 52 -14.52 16.22 -1.55
CA SER A 52 -14.33 17.37 -0.66
C SER A 52 -15.31 17.41 0.52
N ASN A 53 -16.54 16.91 0.33
CA ASN A 53 -17.58 16.90 1.35
C ASN A 53 -17.67 15.57 2.12
N LYS A 54 -16.77 14.61 1.86
CA LYS A 54 -16.78 13.35 2.61
C LYS A 54 -16.04 13.51 3.92
N PRO A 55 -16.60 13.00 5.04
CA PRO A 55 -15.88 13.00 6.30
C PRO A 55 -14.56 12.24 6.17
N TYR A 56 -13.52 12.77 6.81
CA TYR A 56 -12.22 12.11 6.85
C TYR A 56 -12.34 10.72 7.48
N LYS A 57 -11.93 9.69 6.76
CA LYS A 57 -11.78 8.33 7.26
C LYS A 57 -10.29 8.03 7.39
N SER A 58 -9.85 7.74 8.59
CA SER A 58 -8.47 7.31 8.82
C SER A 58 -8.19 6.02 8.06
N PHE A 59 -7.17 6.02 7.22
CA PHE A 59 -6.66 4.80 6.57
C PHE A 59 -5.88 3.93 7.55
N LEU A 60 -5.13 4.54 8.45
CA LEU A 60 -4.23 3.85 9.38
C LEU A 60 -4.99 3.13 10.50
N LEU A 61 -6.07 3.71 11.00
CA LEU A 61 -6.80 3.15 12.14
C LEU A 61 -7.32 1.72 11.92
N PRO A 62 -7.95 1.38 10.78
CA PRO A 62 -8.34 0.00 10.49
C PRO A 62 -7.15 -0.96 10.39
N LEU A 63 -6.03 -0.51 9.83
CA LEU A 63 -4.81 -1.32 9.71
C LEU A 63 -4.23 -1.64 11.10
N VAL A 64 -4.07 -0.63 11.95
CA VAL A 64 -3.62 -0.81 13.35
C VAL A 64 -4.55 -1.77 14.10
N SER A 65 -5.86 -1.62 13.93
CA SER A 65 -6.83 -2.52 14.55
C SER A 65 -6.70 -3.97 14.05
N ALA A 66 -6.52 -4.16 12.74
CA ALA A 66 -6.36 -5.47 12.13
C ALA A 66 -5.08 -6.18 12.60
N VAL A 67 -3.94 -5.48 12.60
CA VAL A 67 -2.66 -6.02 13.07
C VAL A 67 -2.76 -6.37 14.56
N LYS A 68 -3.31 -5.48 15.38
CA LYS A 68 -3.52 -5.72 16.81
C LYS A 68 -4.31 -7.00 17.07
N VAL A 69 -5.43 -7.17 16.40
CA VAL A 69 -6.30 -8.34 16.59
C VAL A 69 -5.63 -9.61 16.08
N ARG A 70 -4.94 -9.55 14.96
CA ARG A 70 -4.32 -10.71 14.31
C ARG A 70 -3.06 -11.19 15.03
N MET A 71 -2.21 -10.25 15.47
CA MET A 71 -0.90 -10.53 16.07
C MET A 71 -0.96 -10.54 17.61
N GLY A 72 -2.04 -10.07 18.21
CA GLY A 72 -2.15 -9.93 19.67
C GLY A 72 -1.31 -8.78 20.25
N TYR A 73 -0.86 -7.85 19.40
CA TYR A 73 -0.05 -6.72 19.85
C TYR A 73 -0.85 -5.74 20.72
N THR A 74 -0.17 -5.12 21.68
CA THR A 74 -0.75 -4.03 22.47
C THR A 74 -0.71 -2.72 21.66
N LYS A 75 -1.51 -1.72 22.08
CA LYS A 75 -1.44 -0.39 21.46
C LYS A 75 -0.07 0.25 21.63
N ASP A 76 0.54 0.08 22.80
CA ASP A 76 1.83 0.65 23.12
C ASP A 76 2.95 0.01 22.29
N TYR A 77 2.85 -1.29 22.02
CA TYR A 77 3.78 -1.97 21.11
C TYR A 77 3.73 -1.33 19.71
N ILE A 78 2.54 -1.25 19.12
CA ILE A 78 2.36 -0.68 17.77
C ILE A 78 2.74 0.83 17.74
N ALA A 79 2.48 1.58 18.82
CA ALA A 79 2.84 2.99 18.87
C ALA A 79 4.36 3.24 18.93
N ASN A 80 5.13 2.27 19.44
CA ASN A 80 6.59 2.33 19.52
C ASN A 80 7.28 1.61 18.36
N GLU A 81 6.53 0.88 17.54
CA GLU A 81 7.03 0.23 16.33
C GLU A 81 7.34 1.27 15.26
N GLY A 82 8.41 1.07 14.51
CA GLY A 82 8.77 1.92 13.38
C GLY A 82 7.71 1.84 12.28
N TYR A 83 7.45 2.97 11.64
CA TYR A 83 6.46 3.04 10.55
C TYR A 83 6.73 2.03 9.43
N TYR A 84 8.00 1.86 9.05
CA TYR A 84 8.41 0.89 8.04
C TYR A 84 8.14 -0.55 8.49
N GLU A 85 8.49 -0.89 9.72
CA GLU A 85 8.28 -2.22 10.33
C GLU A 85 6.80 -2.57 10.37
N PHE A 86 5.96 -1.64 10.80
CA PHE A 86 4.51 -1.80 10.80
C PHE A 86 3.93 -2.14 9.42
N PHE A 87 4.40 -1.46 8.36
CA PHE A 87 3.93 -1.76 6.99
C PHE A 87 4.52 -3.04 6.43
N ASP A 88 5.74 -3.43 6.84
CA ASP A 88 6.31 -4.73 6.50
C ASP A 88 5.51 -5.86 7.16
N ASP A 89 5.12 -5.72 8.42
CA ASP A 89 4.22 -6.65 9.12
C ASP A 89 2.90 -6.85 8.36
N ILE A 90 2.28 -5.78 7.91
CA ILE A 90 1.05 -5.85 7.12
C ILE A 90 1.29 -6.59 5.80
N LYS A 91 2.38 -6.27 5.10
CA LYS A 91 2.77 -6.95 3.86
C LYS A 91 2.95 -8.44 4.12
N ARG A 92 3.70 -8.81 5.16
CA ARG A 92 3.99 -10.17 5.55
C ARG A 92 2.72 -10.96 5.92
N LEU A 93 1.82 -10.35 6.70
CA LEU A 93 0.52 -10.92 7.02
C LEU A 93 -0.32 -11.26 5.77
N ASN A 94 -0.32 -10.37 4.78
CA ASN A 94 -1.04 -10.61 3.53
C ASN A 94 -0.44 -11.77 2.73
N ILE A 95 0.90 -11.86 2.68
CA ILE A 95 1.62 -12.95 2.00
C ILE A 95 1.27 -14.29 2.66
N ILE A 96 1.38 -14.38 3.99
CA ILE A 96 1.05 -15.60 4.75
C ILE A 96 -0.40 -16.00 4.51
N ARG A 97 -1.34 -15.04 4.62
CA ARG A 97 -2.77 -15.31 4.40
C ARG A 97 -3.06 -15.84 3.00
N ASN A 98 -2.43 -15.28 1.99
CA ASN A 98 -2.60 -15.73 0.61
C ASN A 98 -2.02 -17.13 0.41
N SER A 99 -0.84 -17.41 0.96
CA SER A 99 -0.23 -18.74 0.94
C SER A 99 -1.11 -19.78 1.62
N ASP A 100 -1.64 -19.47 2.81
CA ASP A 100 -2.56 -20.35 3.56
C ASP A 100 -3.85 -20.63 2.77
N ALA A 101 -4.42 -19.60 2.14
CA ALA A 101 -5.62 -19.74 1.32
C ALA A 101 -5.39 -20.62 0.08
N LEU A 102 -4.23 -20.45 -0.58
CA LEU A 102 -3.82 -21.29 -1.70
C LEU A 102 -3.63 -22.75 -1.26
N LEU A 103 -2.94 -22.99 -0.17
CA LEU A 103 -2.76 -24.34 0.40
C LEU A 103 -4.09 -25.00 0.75
N ALA A 104 -4.98 -24.27 1.43
CA ALA A 104 -6.32 -24.76 1.76
C ALA A 104 -7.14 -25.10 0.50
N GLY A 105 -7.05 -24.27 -0.55
CA GLY A 105 -7.66 -24.53 -1.84
C GLY A 105 -7.11 -25.78 -2.54
N CYS A 106 -5.81 -26.03 -2.40
CA CYS A 106 -5.17 -27.26 -2.92
C CYS A 106 -5.66 -28.51 -2.19
N TYR A 107 -5.64 -28.48 -0.85
CA TYR A 107 -6.07 -29.61 -0.03
C TYR A 107 -7.55 -29.94 -0.17
N SER A 108 -8.39 -28.92 -0.40
CA SER A 108 -9.82 -29.13 -0.68
C SER A 108 -10.14 -29.59 -2.11
N GLY A 109 -9.13 -29.66 -2.99
CA GLY A 109 -9.30 -30.01 -4.40
C GLY A 109 -9.96 -28.95 -5.26
N ASN A 110 -10.17 -27.73 -4.72
CA ASN A 110 -10.78 -26.61 -5.47
C ASN A 110 -9.79 -25.91 -6.40
N ILE A 111 -8.50 -26.08 -6.17
CA ILE A 111 -7.43 -25.48 -6.97
C ILE A 111 -6.52 -26.57 -7.52
N ASP A 112 -6.26 -26.52 -8.83
CA ASP A 112 -5.33 -27.43 -9.49
C ASP A 112 -3.88 -27.08 -9.11
N THR A 113 -3.23 -27.96 -8.35
CA THR A 113 -1.86 -27.78 -7.85
C THR A 113 -0.83 -27.59 -8.97
N LYS A 114 -1.13 -28.06 -10.21
CA LYS A 114 -0.23 -27.90 -11.37
C LYS A 114 -0.20 -26.47 -11.91
N LYS A 115 -1.21 -25.67 -11.59
CA LYS A 115 -1.36 -24.27 -12.06
C LYS A 115 -0.81 -23.24 -11.07
N ILE A 116 -0.42 -23.67 -9.88
CA ILE A 116 0.07 -22.75 -8.85
C ILE A 116 1.55 -22.48 -9.05
N ASN A 117 1.91 -21.22 -8.97
CA ASN A 117 3.31 -20.83 -8.87
C ASN A 117 3.83 -21.19 -7.47
N LYS A 118 4.77 -22.13 -7.40
CA LYS A 118 5.36 -22.57 -6.11
C LYS A 118 5.97 -21.42 -5.29
N LYS A 119 6.37 -20.34 -5.92
CA LYS A 119 6.88 -19.14 -5.24
C LYS A 119 5.80 -18.44 -4.39
N GLU A 120 4.52 -18.56 -4.76
CA GLU A 120 3.42 -17.99 -3.98
C GLU A 120 3.14 -18.76 -2.68
N LEU A 121 3.67 -19.97 -2.56
CA LEU A 121 3.60 -20.79 -1.35
C LEU A 121 4.80 -20.56 -0.41
N ASP A 122 5.86 -19.95 -0.92
CA ASP A 122 7.07 -19.65 -0.14
C ASP A 122 6.96 -18.28 0.52
N TRP A 123 6.12 -18.22 1.56
CA TRP A 123 5.84 -16.99 2.28
C TRP A 123 7.05 -16.45 3.06
N ILE A 124 8.10 -17.25 3.28
CA ILE A 124 9.32 -16.84 3.99
C ILE A 124 10.19 -15.97 3.08
N ASN A 125 10.38 -16.42 1.82
CA ASN A 125 11.27 -15.75 0.85
C ASN A 125 10.50 -14.86 -0.14
N ALA A 126 9.20 -14.64 0.07
CA ALA A 126 8.41 -13.73 -0.77
C ALA A 126 8.74 -12.26 -0.45
N ASP A 127 9.15 -11.49 -1.47
CA ASP A 127 9.43 -10.05 -1.43
C ASP A 127 8.17 -9.19 -1.61
#